data_d9e40e7f304038489505b249eef0db16
#
_entry.id   d9e40e7f304038489505b249eef0db16
#
_cell.length_a   1.000
_cell.length_b   1.000
_cell.length_c   1.000
_cell.angle_alpha   90.00
_cell.angle_beta   90.00
_cell.angle_gamma   90.00
#
_symmetry.space_group_name_H-M   'P 1'
#
loop_
_entity.id
_entity.type
_entity.pdbx_description
1 polymer ?
#
loop_
_entity_poly.entity_id
_entity_poly.type
_entity_poly.pdbx_seq_one_letter_code
_entity_poly.pdbx_strand_id
1 'polypeptide(L)'
;YSSRRQRQMCIRDSNYIDKKEITCLAKNMYFEARNEGTAGVLGVTNVVLNRVKSDLYPNTICGVIEDAKISQWWLKEKGLKKPIKHMCQFSWYCDGKSDEIKDHYTYNQLYVLAEGLVTSNFKTLLDITDGALYYHADYVKPKWSRHFEKTVKIGRHIFYRRR
;
A
#
# COMPACT_ATOMS: atom_id res chain seq x y z
N TYR A 1 5.47 5.79 -30.99
CA TYR A 1 6.55 5.92 -29.97
C TYR A 1 5.98 6.61 -28.73
N SER A 2 5.41 5.83 -27.84
CA SER A 2 5.00 6.31 -26.51
C SER A 2 6.28 6.45 -25.68
N SER A 3 6.76 7.65 -25.49
CA SER A 3 7.97 7.93 -24.73
C SER A 3 7.77 7.57 -23.26
N ARG A 4 8.76 6.87 -22.68
CA ARG A 4 8.87 6.47 -21.27
C ARG A 4 8.79 7.63 -20.25
N ARG A 5 8.59 8.89 -20.71
CA ARG A 5 8.60 10.10 -19.88
C ARG A 5 7.22 10.56 -19.37
N GLN A 6 6.12 9.91 -19.73
CA GLN A 6 4.77 10.36 -19.39
C GLN A 6 4.01 9.47 -18.41
N ARG A 7 4.69 8.60 -17.66
CA ARG A 7 4.09 7.99 -16.46
C ARG A 7 4.29 8.83 -15.20
N GLN A 8 4.33 10.14 -15.36
CA GLN A 8 3.93 11.00 -14.26
C GLN A 8 2.45 10.75 -14.05
N MET A 9 2.10 10.30 -12.83
CA MET A 9 0.73 10.27 -12.35
C MET A 9 0.05 11.57 -12.80
N CYS A 10 -0.74 11.51 -13.87
CA CYS A 10 -1.61 12.60 -14.25
C CYS A 10 -2.67 12.71 -13.15
N ILE A 11 -2.35 13.46 -12.10
CA ILE A 11 -3.34 14.01 -11.18
C ILE A 11 -4.08 15.07 -11.99
N ARG A 12 -5.02 14.59 -12.80
CA ARG A 12 -6.00 15.46 -13.44
C ARG A 12 -7.13 15.66 -12.45
N ASP A 13 -7.26 16.91 -12.04
CA ASP A 13 -8.45 17.59 -11.57
C ASP A 13 -9.68 16.68 -11.33
N SER A 14 -9.75 16.06 -10.15
CA SER A 14 -11.04 15.88 -9.50
C SER A 14 -10.82 15.60 -8.01
N ASN A 15 -11.38 16.43 -7.18
CA ASN A 15 -11.52 16.26 -5.73
C ASN A 15 -12.04 14.87 -5.31
N TYR A 16 -12.60 14.11 -6.25
CA TYR A 16 -13.14 12.77 -6.02
C TYR A 16 -12.06 11.67 -6.10
N ILE A 17 -11.15 11.74 -7.06
CA ILE A 17 -10.07 10.75 -7.21
C ILE A 17 -9.13 10.84 -6.01
N ASP A 18 -8.76 12.05 -5.62
CA ASP A 18 -7.89 12.29 -4.48
C ASP A 18 -8.52 11.75 -3.19
N LYS A 19 -9.81 11.94 -2.98
CA LYS A 19 -10.51 11.47 -1.77
C LYS A 19 -10.53 9.94 -1.66
N LYS A 20 -10.68 9.23 -2.78
CA LYS A 20 -10.59 7.76 -2.81
C LYS A 20 -9.18 7.29 -2.48
N GLU A 21 -8.16 7.87 -3.10
CA GLU A 21 -6.74 7.54 -2.87
C GLU A 21 -6.34 7.83 -1.42
N ILE A 22 -6.78 8.96 -0.84
CA ILE A 22 -6.58 9.31 0.56
C ILE A 22 -7.19 8.24 1.48
N THR A 23 -8.42 7.83 1.21
CA THR A 23 -9.12 6.83 2.02
C THR A 23 -8.42 5.47 1.96
N CYS A 24 -7.98 5.01 0.78
CA CYS A 24 -7.21 3.79 0.64
C CYS A 24 -5.91 3.86 1.43
N LEU A 25 -5.16 4.96 1.31
CA LEU A 25 -3.90 5.14 2.01
C LEU A 25 -4.08 5.16 3.53
N ALA A 26 -5.06 5.92 4.03
CA ALA A 26 -5.36 6.01 5.45
C ALA A 26 -5.77 4.65 6.05
N LYS A 27 -6.60 3.88 5.35
CA LYS A 27 -6.96 2.52 5.76
C LYS A 27 -5.74 1.61 5.81
N ASN A 28 -4.87 1.66 4.80
CA ASN A 28 -3.67 0.84 4.79
C ASN A 28 -2.73 1.20 5.94
N MET A 29 -2.49 2.48 6.20
CA MET A 29 -1.74 2.95 7.37
C MET A 29 -2.33 2.41 8.68
N TYR A 30 -3.66 2.45 8.81
CA TYR A 30 -4.36 2.01 10.00
C TYR A 30 -4.21 0.51 10.24
N PHE A 31 -4.47 -0.33 9.24
CA PHE A 31 -4.45 -1.78 9.40
C PHE A 31 -3.04 -2.36 9.48
N GLU A 32 -2.08 -1.77 8.76
CA GLU A 32 -0.71 -2.28 8.68
C GLU A 32 0.22 -1.73 9.76
N ALA A 33 0.03 -0.48 10.19
CA ALA A 33 1.07 0.22 10.93
C ALA A 33 0.61 1.11 12.09
N ARG A 34 -0.66 1.11 12.49
CA ARG A 34 -1.12 1.99 13.58
C ARG A 34 -0.38 1.84 14.91
N ASN A 35 0.20 0.67 15.16
CA ASN A 35 0.95 0.37 16.40
C ASN A 35 2.47 0.52 16.25
N GLU A 36 2.97 0.94 15.07
CA GLU A 36 4.41 0.96 14.76
C GLU A 36 5.05 2.36 14.91
N GLY A 37 4.27 3.34 15.37
CA GLY A 37 4.71 4.74 15.44
C GLY A 37 4.86 5.38 14.05
N THR A 38 5.22 6.67 14.04
CA THR A 38 5.28 7.48 12.81
C THR A 38 6.22 6.89 11.75
N ALA A 39 7.42 6.45 12.16
CA ALA A 39 8.38 5.88 11.21
C ALA A 39 7.87 4.58 10.56
N GLY A 40 7.18 3.74 11.32
CA GLY A 40 6.55 2.52 10.77
C GLY A 40 5.44 2.84 9.77
N VAL A 41 4.59 3.81 10.08
CA VAL A 41 3.53 4.31 9.16
C VAL A 41 4.15 4.85 7.87
N LEU A 42 5.19 5.67 7.97
CA LEU A 42 5.89 6.23 6.80
C LEU A 42 6.61 5.13 5.99
N GLY A 43 7.20 4.14 6.65
CA GLY A 43 7.82 3.00 5.99
C GLY A 43 6.85 2.18 5.14
N VAL A 44 5.68 1.83 5.69
CA VAL A 44 4.62 1.16 4.93
C VAL A 44 4.12 2.03 3.78
N THR A 45 3.97 3.34 4.01
CA THR A 45 3.59 4.30 2.97
C THR A 45 4.63 4.35 1.83
N ASN A 46 5.92 4.36 2.16
CA ASN A 46 6.98 4.31 1.14
C ASN A 46 6.86 3.06 0.25
N VAL A 47 6.56 1.89 0.83
CA VAL A 47 6.36 0.66 0.04
C VAL A 47 5.17 0.82 -0.93
N VAL A 48 4.04 1.38 -0.49
CA VAL A 48 2.90 1.67 -1.39
C VAL A 48 3.34 2.54 -2.56
N LEU A 49 4.05 3.64 -2.28
CA LEU A 49 4.51 4.58 -3.32
C LEU A 49 5.57 3.99 -4.24
N ASN A 50 6.50 3.20 -3.71
CA ASN A 50 7.50 2.51 -4.51
C ASN A 50 6.84 1.50 -5.46
N ARG A 51 5.79 0.82 -5.01
CA ARG A 51 4.97 -0.04 -5.87
C ARG A 51 4.23 0.74 -6.95
N VAL A 52 3.59 1.88 -6.62
CA VAL A 52 2.93 2.75 -7.61
C VAL A 52 3.89 3.21 -8.71
N LYS A 53 5.15 3.46 -8.36
CA LYS A 53 6.21 3.86 -9.31
C LYS A 53 6.79 2.70 -10.11
N SER A 54 6.58 1.46 -9.67
CA SER A 54 7.13 0.25 -10.27
C SER A 54 6.20 -0.27 -11.38
N ASP A 55 6.78 -0.71 -12.49
CA ASP A 55 6.04 -1.35 -13.59
C ASP A 55 5.44 -2.72 -13.23
N LEU A 56 5.77 -3.24 -12.04
CA LEU A 56 5.32 -4.56 -11.57
C LEU A 56 3.97 -4.50 -10.85
N TYR A 57 3.49 -3.31 -10.54
CA TYR A 57 2.30 -3.07 -9.73
C TYR A 57 1.35 -2.10 -10.41
N PRO A 58 0.08 -2.03 -9.98
CA PRO A 58 -0.83 -0.98 -10.38
C PRO A 58 -0.24 0.42 -10.14
N ASN A 59 -0.63 1.37 -10.96
CA ASN A 59 -0.09 2.75 -10.93
C ASN A 59 -0.92 3.73 -10.09
N THR A 60 -1.78 3.24 -9.23
CA THR A 60 -2.58 4.02 -8.27
C THR A 60 -2.43 3.47 -6.87
N ILE A 61 -2.65 4.30 -5.85
CA ILE A 61 -2.56 3.90 -4.45
C ILE A 61 -3.60 2.83 -4.13
N CYS A 62 -4.88 3.07 -4.47
CA CYS A 62 -5.93 2.08 -4.29
C CYS A 62 -5.64 0.80 -5.07
N GLY A 63 -5.16 0.92 -6.32
CA GLY A 63 -4.79 -0.24 -7.13
C GLY A 63 -3.73 -1.12 -6.47
N VAL A 64 -2.69 -0.52 -5.89
CA VAL A 64 -1.64 -1.25 -5.14
C VAL A 64 -2.19 -1.90 -3.87
N ILE A 65 -3.03 -1.17 -3.12
CA ILE A 65 -3.57 -1.64 -1.84
C ILE A 65 -4.58 -2.76 -2.03
N GLU A 66 -5.42 -2.64 -3.04
CA GLU A 66 -6.48 -3.59 -3.38
C GLU A 66 -5.99 -4.71 -4.32
N ASP A 67 -4.68 -4.74 -4.66
CA ASP A 67 -4.10 -5.76 -5.54
C ASP A 67 -4.20 -7.15 -4.92
N ALA A 68 -4.88 -8.03 -5.65
CA ALA A 68 -5.23 -9.35 -5.17
C ALA A 68 -5.46 -10.35 -6.32
N LYS A 69 -5.24 -11.62 -6.06
CA LYS A 69 -5.74 -12.66 -6.97
C LYS A 69 -7.27 -12.73 -6.91
N ILE A 70 -7.89 -12.66 -8.09
CA ILE A 70 -9.35 -12.67 -8.21
C ILE A 70 -9.83 -14.08 -8.49
N SER A 71 -10.91 -14.47 -7.81
CA SER A 71 -11.58 -15.76 -8.02
C SER A 71 -12.21 -15.80 -9.41
N GLN A 72 -11.72 -16.71 -10.27
CA GLN A 72 -12.25 -16.90 -11.61
C GLN A 72 -13.68 -17.42 -11.61
N TRP A 73 -14.07 -18.19 -10.59
CA TRP A 73 -15.42 -18.68 -10.43
C TRP A 73 -16.42 -17.53 -10.21
N TRP A 74 -16.13 -16.63 -9.24
CA TRP A 74 -16.99 -15.46 -8.98
C TRP A 74 -17.07 -14.52 -10.17
N LEU A 75 -15.96 -14.36 -10.89
CA LEU A 75 -15.93 -13.52 -12.08
C LEU A 75 -16.81 -14.09 -13.21
N LYS A 76 -16.73 -15.41 -13.48
CA LYS A 76 -17.48 -16.06 -14.53
C LYS A 76 -18.97 -16.21 -14.21
N GLU A 77 -19.29 -16.68 -12.99
CA GLU A 77 -20.67 -17.03 -12.61
C GLU A 77 -21.49 -15.82 -12.14
N LYS A 78 -20.86 -14.82 -11.57
CA LYS A 78 -21.54 -13.68 -10.96
C LYS A 78 -21.13 -12.32 -11.53
N GLY A 79 -20.14 -12.26 -12.40
CA GLY A 79 -19.59 -11.00 -12.90
C GLY A 79 -18.89 -10.15 -11.80
N LEU A 80 -18.58 -10.75 -10.65
CA LEU A 80 -18.02 -10.05 -9.49
C LEU A 80 -16.54 -10.32 -9.34
N LYS A 81 -15.75 -9.25 -9.24
CA LYS A 81 -14.32 -9.30 -8.89
C LYS A 81 -14.16 -9.53 -7.38
N LYS A 82 -14.14 -10.80 -6.96
CA LYS A 82 -13.97 -11.16 -5.56
C LYS A 82 -12.54 -11.64 -5.30
N PRO A 83 -11.78 -11.01 -4.38
CA PRO A 83 -10.46 -11.47 -3.98
C PRO A 83 -10.50 -12.90 -3.41
N ILE A 84 -9.46 -13.67 -3.71
CA ILE A 84 -9.23 -14.96 -3.05
C ILE A 84 -8.67 -14.68 -1.66
N LYS A 85 -9.26 -15.29 -0.64
CA LYS A 85 -8.86 -15.13 0.76
C LYS A 85 -7.36 -15.39 0.94
N HIS A 86 -6.67 -14.49 1.64
CA HIS A 86 -5.23 -14.52 1.92
C HIS A 86 -4.31 -14.43 0.69
N MET A 87 -4.82 -14.00 -0.46
CA MET A 87 -4.03 -13.82 -1.69
C MET A 87 -4.00 -12.35 -2.15
N CYS A 88 -3.88 -11.44 -1.20
CA CYS A 88 -3.78 -9.99 -1.40
C CYS A 88 -2.38 -9.49 -1.06
N GLN A 89 -1.99 -8.37 -1.64
CA GLN A 89 -0.71 -7.70 -1.35
C GLN A 89 -0.66 -7.20 0.10
N PHE A 90 -1.79 -6.70 0.61
CA PHE A 90 -1.99 -6.33 2.00
C PHE A 90 -3.00 -7.28 2.63
N SER A 91 -2.60 -7.98 3.68
CA SER A 91 -3.35 -9.11 4.22
C SER A 91 -4.74 -8.72 4.74
N TRP A 92 -4.87 -7.54 5.32
CA TRP A 92 -6.13 -7.05 5.88
C TRP A 92 -7.24 -6.96 4.83
N TYR A 93 -6.91 -6.65 3.57
CA TYR A 93 -7.88 -6.44 2.49
C TYR A 93 -8.69 -7.70 2.14
N CYS A 94 -8.14 -8.89 2.37
CA CYS A 94 -8.84 -10.15 2.06
C CYS A 94 -8.61 -11.28 3.08
N ASP A 95 -8.38 -10.95 4.35
CA ASP A 95 -8.24 -11.95 5.42
C ASP A 95 -9.59 -12.50 5.90
N GLY A 96 -10.69 -11.91 5.45
CA GLY A 96 -12.05 -12.29 5.79
C GLY A 96 -12.54 -11.74 7.11
N LYS A 97 -11.79 -10.83 7.74
CA LYS A 97 -12.22 -10.05 8.90
C LYS A 97 -12.95 -8.80 8.46
N SER A 98 -13.60 -8.14 9.41
CA SER A 98 -14.22 -6.84 9.16
C SER A 98 -13.17 -5.74 9.03
N ASP A 99 -13.26 -4.93 7.95
CA ASP A 99 -12.46 -3.74 7.72
C ASP A 99 -13.07 -2.49 8.39
N GLU A 100 -13.86 -2.70 9.44
CA GLU A 100 -14.44 -1.62 10.23
C GLU A 100 -13.36 -0.93 11.08
N ILE A 101 -13.36 0.39 11.02
CA ILE A 101 -12.48 1.22 11.84
C ILE A 101 -13.05 1.29 13.25
N LYS A 102 -12.33 0.70 14.21
CA LYS A 102 -12.73 0.70 15.63
C LYS A 102 -12.16 1.88 16.41
N ASP A 103 -10.92 2.24 16.14
CA ASP A 103 -10.26 3.40 16.75
C ASP A 103 -10.32 4.59 15.78
N HIS A 104 -11.42 5.35 15.88
CA HIS A 104 -11.67 6.51 15.05
C HIS A 104 -10.67 7.65 15.31
N TYR A 105 -10.18 7.79 16.54
CA TYR A 105 -9.20 8.82 16.86
C TYR A 105 -7.89 8.61 16.08
N THR A 106 -7.30 7.43 16.21
CA THR A 106 -6.07 7.07 15.47
C THR A 106 -6.30 7.12 13.96
N TYR A 107 -7.45 6.61 13.48
CA TYR A 107 -7.76 6.66 12.05
C TYR A 107 -7.84 8.09 11.50
N ASN A 108 -8.48 9.01 12.23
CA ASN A 108 -8.59 10.41 11.79
C ASN A 108 -7.21 11.08 11.69
N GLN A 109 -6.29 10.80 12.61
CA GLN A 109 -4.91 11.30 12.52
C GLN A 109 -4.18 10.76 11.28
N LEU A 110 -4.34 9.47 11.01
CA LEU A 110 -3.77 8.84 9.82
C LEU A 110 -4.42 9.36 8.52
N TYR A 111 -5.71 9.66 8.56
CA TYR A 111 -6.42 10.26 7.42
C TYR A 111 -5.89 11.66 7.10
N VAL A 112 -5.68 12.51 8.10
CA VAL A 112 -5.09 13.85 7.93
C VAL A 112 -3.66 13.74 7.38
N LEU A 113 -2.86 12.78 7.86
CA LEU A 113 -1.53 12.52 7.32
C LEU A 113 -1.60 12.08 5.85
N ALA A 114 -2.47 11.13 5.53
CA ALA A 114 -2.66 10.64 4.16
C ALA A 114 -3.11 11.78 3.22
N GLU A 115 -4.06 12.62 3.67
CA GLU A 115 -4.53 13.79 2.94
C GLU A 115 -3.38 14.76 2.62
N GLY A 116 -2.59 15.13 3.61
CA GLY A 116 -1.42 16.00 3.42
C GLY A 116 -0.41 15.42 2.44
N LEU A 117 -0.15 14.13 2.50
CA LEU A 117 0.77 13.46 1.58
C LEU A 117 0.23 13.41 0.14
N VAL A 118 -1.01 13.02 -0.05
CA VAL A 118 -1.63 12.92 -1.38
C VAL A 118 -1.76 14.31 -2.01
N THR A 119 -2.27 15.30 -1.29
CA THR A 119 -2.46 16.67 -1.80
C THR A 119 -1.15 17.38 -2.12
N SER A 120 -0.07 17.10 -1.38
CA SER A 120 1.28 17.58 -1.68
C SER A 120 1.97 16.79 -2.79
N ASN A 121 1.31 15.78 -3.37
CA ASN A 121 1.91 14.83 -4.29
C ASN A 121 3.18 14.18 -3.72
N PHE A 122 3.16 13.85 -2.43
CA PHE A 122 4.27 13.21 -1.69
C PHE A 122 5.62 13.95 -1.73
N LYS A 123 5.62 15.24 -2.04
CA LYS A 123 6.84 16.05 -2.18
C LYS A 123 7.67 16.11 -0.90
N THR A 124 7.01 16.00 0.25
CA THR A 124 7.64 16.07 1.57
C THR A 124 8.02 14.70 2.15
N LEU A 125 7.62 13.61 1.48
CA LEU A 125 7.90 12.26 1.96
C LEU A 125 9.26 11.78 1.44
N LEU A 126 10.20 11.55 2.35
CA LEU A 126 11.46 10.88 2.06
C LEU A 126 11.24 9.36 2.06
N ASP A 127 11.89 8.66 1.13
CA ASP A 127 11.91 7.20 1.17
C ASP A 127 12.93 6.71 2.20
N ILE A 128 12.42 6.37 3.39
CA ILE A 128 13.22 5.83 4.50
C ILE A 128 13.44 4.32 4.37
N THR A 129 12.92 3.68 3.32
CA THR A 129 13.00 2.24 3.09
C THR A 129 14.02 1.85 2.03
N ASP A 130 14.69 2.82 1.40
CA ASP A 130 15.69 2.61 0.35
C ASP A 130 15.14 1.79 -0.84
N GLY A 131 14.00 2.22 -1.37
CA GLY A 131 13.37 1.61 -2.53
C GLY A 131 12.66 0.28 -2.26
N ALA A 132 12.30 -0.01 -1.01
CA ALA A 132 11.67 -1.27 -0.65
C ALA A 132 10.31 -1.45 -1.36
N LEU A 133 10.11 -2.67 -1.85
CA LEU A 133 8.85 -3.14 -2.44
C LEU A 133 8.15 -4.20 -1.59
N TYR A 134 8.85 -4.75 -0.59
CA TYR A 134 8.38 -5.85 0.25
C TYR A 134 8.72 -5.57 1.70
N TYR A 135 7.91 -6.08 2.60
CA TYR A 135 8.22 -6.11 4.03
C TYR A 135 7.49 -7.27 4.71
N HIS A 136 7.95 -7.62 5.88
CA HIS A 136 7.26 -8.54 6.79
C HIS A 136 7.54 -8.15 8.23
N ALA A 137 6.70 -8.63 9.14
CA ALA A 137 6.92 -8.47 10.57
C ALA A 137 8.12 -9.32 11.03
N ASP A 138 8.88 -8.83 12.01
CA ASP A 138 10.13 -9.47 12.48
C ASP A 138 9.93 -10.84 13.15
N TYR A 139 8.70 -11.16 13.54
CA TYR A 139 8.34 -12.47 14.11
C TYR A 139 7.96 -13.54 13.07
N VAL A 140 7.95 -13.19 11.77
CA VAL A 140 7.75 -14.15 10.67
C VAL A 140 9.00 -14.27 9.81
N LYS A 141 9.18 -15.42 9.16
CA LYS A 141 10.33 -15.69 8.27
C LYS A 141 9.80 -16.24 6.93
N PRO A 142 9.25 -15.39 6.06
CA PRO A 142 8.71 -15.83 4.79
C PRO A 142 9.84 -16.32 3.88
N LYS A 143 9.59 -17.43 3.16
CA LYS A 143 10.60 -18.05 2.26
C LYS A 143 11.11 -17.08 1.20
N TRP A 144 10.26 -16.17 0.74
CA TRP A 144 10.60 -15.19 -0.29
C TRP A 144 11.67 -14.19 0.15
N SER A 145 11.81 -13.90 1.46
CA SER A 145 12.78 -12.90 1.96
C SER A 145 14.23 -13.21 1.61
N ARG A 146 14.56 -14.50 1.34
CA ARG A 146 15.90 -14.93 0.92
C ARG A 146 16.27 -14.48 -0.50
N HIS A 147 15.29 -14.16 -1.34
CA HIS A 147 15.47 -13.78 -2.74
C HIS A 147 15.62 -12.28 -2.95
N PHE A 148 15.43 -11.49 -1.90
CA PHE A 148 15.46 -10.03 -1.95
C PHE A 148 16.57 -9.47 -1.06
N GLU A 149 16.96 -8.23 -1.34
CA GLU A 149 17.94 -7.51 -0.54
C GLU A 149 17.23 -6.83 0.63
N LYS A 150 17.67 -7.15 1.85
CA LYS A 150 17.22 -6.44 3.04
C LYS A 150 17.77 -5.03 3.05
N THR A 151 16.91 -4.03 3.20
CA THR A 151 17.30 -2.61 3.23
C THR A 151 17.38 -2.09 4.66
N VAL A 152 16.27 -2.09 5.39
CA VAL A 152 16.19 -1.51 6.74
C VAL A 152 15.19 -2.27 7.61
N LYS A 153 15.34 -2.15 8.92
CA LYS A 153 14.31 -2.53 9.90
C LYS A 153 13.80 -1.25 10.56
N ILE A 154 12.48 -1.05 10.55
CA ILE A 154 11.80 0.07 11.18
C ILE A 154 10.69 -0.50 12.07
N GLY A 155 10.76 -0.22 13.38
CA GLY A 155 9.85 -0.86 14.33
C GLY A 155 9.93 -2.39 14.24
N ARG A 156 8.80 -3.03 14.04
CA ARG A 156 8.70 -4.48 13.87
C ARG A 156 8.70 -4.94 12.41
N HIS A 157 8.85 -4.03 11.46
CA HIS A 157 8.89 -4.33 10.03
C HIS A 157 10.31 -4.39 9.50
N ILE A 158 10.60 -5.43 8.69
CA ILE A 158 11.86 -5.60 7.96
C ILE A 158 11.54 -5.41 6.47
N PHE A 159 12.24 -4.47 5.84
CA PHE A 159 12.00 -4.02 4.48
C PHE A 159 13.00 -4.62 3.50
N TYR A 160 12.55 -4.85 2.25
CA TYR A 160 13.34 -5.48 1.21
C TYR A 160 13.08 -4.84 -0.15
N ARG A 161 14.13 -4.79 -0.99
CA ARG A 161 14.06 -4.41 -2.40
C ARG A 161 14.51 -5.56 -3.30
N ARG A 162 14.30 -5.42 -4.60
CA ARG A 162 14.90 -6.34 -5.58
C ARG A 162 16.40 -6.10 -5.66
N ARG A 163 17.13 -7.16 -5.92
CA ARG A 163 18.57 -7.10 -6.25
C ARG A 163 18.78 -6.56 -7.64
#